data_9de78db8354b80195b5d45959e984f57
#
_entry.id   9de78db8354b80195b5d45959e984f57
#
_cell.length_a   1.000
_cell.length_b   1.000
_cell.length_c   1.000
_cell.angle_alpha   90.00
_cell.angle_beta   90.00
_cell.angle_gamma   90.00
#
_symmetry.space_group_name_H-M   'P 1'
#
loop_
_entity.id
_entity.type
_entity.pdbx_description
1 polymer ?
#
loop_
_entity_poly.entity_id
_entity_poly.type
_entity_poly.pdbx_seq_one_letter_code
_entity_poly.pdbx_strand_id
1 'polypeptide(L)'
;MGFRKKGFSASQTKRTSRRMSDSMIGSHVERSASRGRHAAGRPDAGTSKVDFSDGRRSRRATRGYVDQVDPQATSGESDADFARRTSRRGYVEQIQSQARKRRLAAGVVIAVAVVAVAVFAGVSAYFFFSDSQLSLGDSNAKDALTAPAEGEPYYALCTASLGTAVEPDAAAGEAYLVVRIDEAARVLTFVSVPPQIMVSLSDGQVHPLSDARAVGGDAELIDQVEELLGVEIAHFARTDADGLARLVDLAGGVPVLVSEEVDDPRAGIQVIKAGEQVLDADQALTLLRASNFVDGLEAQAKNRAAFTVNLAGRATSGEGLSFASIIGDGASAVSTDWSSAQLIALGDALRPLAEATVYASVVPGRLAETDGALSYEVFGEELESMMEAVRAGNAPESAEGNVANVDRATVSVEVRNGSGIQGAAARCGELLTTDGYAVEGVGNVDDGTAYPETLVIYRGEENELAAKAVVSDLSAGRVVNGGDFYSFNTDVLVIIGQDWISAA
;
A
#
# COMPACT_ATOMS: atom_id res chain seq x y z
N MET A 1 68.74 8.04 3.84
CA MET A 1 69.23 6.87 3.08
C MET A 1 68.00 5.96 2.86
N GLY A 2 67.48 5.65 1.72
CA GLY A 2 67.87 5.86 0.34
C GLY A 2 66.61 5.58 -0.51
N PHE A 3 66.45 6.38 -1.51
CA PHE A 3 65.48 6.30 -2.60
C PHE A 3 65.51 4.99 -3.36
N ARG A 4 64.34 4.50 -3.81
CA ARG A 4 64.22 3.89 -5.16
C ARG A 4 62.82 4.03 -5.72
N LYS A 5 62.67 4.88 -6.72
CA LYS A 5 61.66 4.91 -7.76
C LYS A 5 61.87 3.76 -8.74
N LYS A 6 60.81 3.13 -9.22
CA LYS A 6 60.65 2.46 -10.54
C LYS A 6 59.15 2.40 -10.79
N GLY A 7 58.56 2.81 -11.87
CA GLY A 7 59.05 2.96 -13.24
C GLY A 7 57.81 2.59 -14.07
N PHE A 8 57.22 3.59 -14.78
CA PHE A 8 56.13 3.42 -15.77
C PHE A 8 56.50 2.42 -16.84
N SER A 9 55.54 1.56 -17.24
CA SER A 9 55.55 0.89 -18.53
C SER A 9 54.16 0.98 -19.13
N ALA A 10 54.04 1.84 -20.13
CA ALA A 10 52.94 1.91 -21.04
C ALA A 10 53.12 0.85 -22.14
N SER A 11 52.21 -0.07 -22.30
CA SER A 11 52.13 -0.89 -23.48
C SER A 11 50.97 -0.42 -24.38
N GLN A 12 51.37 0.21 -25.48
CA GLN A 12 50.50 0.47 -26.63
C GLN A 12 50.17 -0.87 -27.27
N THR A 13 48.89 -1.14 -27.43
CA THR A 13 48.45 -2.21 -28.32
C THR A 13 47.70 -1.62 -29.51
N LYS A 14 48.21 -1.99 -30.67
CA LYS A 14 47.91 -1.55 -32.04
C LYS A 14 46.42 -1.72 -32.37
N ARG A 15 45.83 -0.69 -32.98
CA ARG A 15 44.69 -0.74 -33.85
C ARG A 15 44.98 -1.67 -35.03
N THR A 16 44.19 -2.70 -35.20
CA THR A 16 44.01 -3.37 -36.46
C THR A 16 42.59 -3.17 -36.95
N SER A 17 42.48 -2.34 -37.96
CA SER A 17 41.29 -2.21 -38.79
C SER A 17 41.09 -3.51 -39.57
N ARG A 18 39.97 -4.20 -39.41
CA ARG A 18 39.50 -5.20 -40.31
C ARG A 18 38.26 -4.69 -41.02
N ARG A 19 38.40 -4.59 -42.35
CA ARG A 19 37.36 -4.27 -43.31
C ARG A 19 36.20 -5.27 -43.18
N MET A 20 35.00 -4.73 -43.16
CA MET A 20 33.77 -5.48 -43.43
C MET A 20 33.78 -5.95 -44.90
N SER A 21 33.62 -7.21 -45.11
CA SER A 21 33.23 -7.77 -46.41
C SER A 21 31.72 -8.01 -46.39
N ASP A 22 31.06 -7.39 -47.36
CA ASP A 22 29.67 -7.66 -47.72
C ASP A 22 29.49 -9.15 -48.03
N SER A 23 28.55 -9.80 -47.39
CA SER A 23 27.99 -11.03 -47.89
C SER A 23 26.48 -10.87 -48.02
N MET A 24 26.04 -10.65 -49.22
CA MET A 24 24.66 -10.85 -49.65
C MET A 24 24.25 -12.28 -49.37
N ILE A 25 23.20 -12.47 -48.64
CA ILE A 25 22.46 -13.73 -48.59
C ILE A 25 21.15 -13.51 -49.35
N GLY A 26 21.13 -13.96 -50.59
CA GLY A 26 19.92 -14.09 -51.38
C GLY A 26 19.15 -15.33 -50.93
N SER A 27 17.89 -15.11 -50.55
CA SER A 27 16.95 -16.21 -50.31
C SER A 27 16.38 -16.69 -51.65
N HIS A 28 16.80 -17.87 -52.09
CA HIS A 28 16.13 -18.60 -53.14
C HIS A 28 14.82 -19.19 -52.63
N VAL A 29 13.72 -18.75 -53.23
CA VAL A 29 12.45 -19.46 -53.16
C VAL A 29 12.40 -20.41 -54.35
N GLU A 30 12.66 -21.69 -54.14
CA GLU A 30 12.38 -22.72 -55.12
C GLU A 30 10.88 -22.97 -55.24
N ARG A 31 10.39 -22.72 -56.45
CA ARG A 31 9.10 -23.24 -56.94
C ARG A 31 9.34 -24.64 -57.46
N SER A 32 8.92 -25.64 -56.73
CA SER A 32 8.80 -26.99 -57.30
C SER A 32 7.39 -27.19 -57.85
N ALA A 33 7.30 -27.23 -59.18
CA ALA A 33 6.16 -27.78 -59.90
C ALA A 33 6.33 -29.29 -60.03
N SER A 34 5.43 -30.07 -59.50
CA SER A 34 5.31 -31.47 -59.90
C SER A 34 3.89 -31.75 -60.41
N ARG A 35 3.88 -32.12 -61.74
CA ARG A 35 2.75 -32.77 -62.40
C ARG A 35 2.63 -34.22 -61.91
N GLY A 36 1.44 -34.64 -61.58
CA GLY A 36 1.11 -36.04 -61.35
C GLY A 36 -0.38 -36.30 -61.61
N ARG A 37 -0.65 -37.03 -62.66
CA ARG A 37 -1.96 -37.47 -63.20
C ARG A 37 -2.49 -38.67 -62.41
N HIS A 38 -3.82 -38.91 -62.68
CA HIS A 38 -4.63 -40.13 -62.55
C HIS A 38 -5.27 -40.31 -61.18
N ALA A 39 -6.49 -40.66 -61.05
CA ALA A 39 -7.66 -41.08 -61.82
C ALA A 39 -8.66 -41.65 -60.81
N ALA A 40 -9.93 -41.46 -61.11
CA ALA A 40 -11.04 -42.35 -60.82
C ALA A 40 -11.55 -42.55 -59.38
N GLY A 41 -12.83 -42.26 -59.20
CA GLY A 41 -13.66 -42.77 -58.10
C GLY A 41 -14.87 -41.89 -57.80
N ARG A 42 -15.94 -42.00 -58.61
CA ARG A 42 -17.31 -41.69 -58.19
C ARG A 42 -17.85 -42.94 -57.43
N PRO A 43 -18.85 -42.87 -56.58
CA PRO A 43 -20.19 -42.40 -56.92
C PRO A 43 -20.99 -41.67 -55.80
N ASP A 44 -22.04 -40.98 -56.28
CA ASP A 44 -23.44 -40.90 -55.86
C ASP A 44 -23.79 -40.33 -54.46
N ALA A 45 -24.63 -39.45 -54.40
CA ALA A 45 -25.98 -39.14 -54.76
C ALA A 45 -26.61 -38.25 -53.68
N GLY A 46 -27.31 -37.21 -54.04
CA GLY A 46 -28.07 -36.39 -53.10
C GLY A 46 -28.66 -35.16 -53.80
N THR A 47 -29.46 -35.42 -54.81
CA THR A 47 -30.29 -34.42 -55.47
C THR A 47 -31.42 -33.93 -54.57
N SER A 48 -31.53 -32.63 -54.38
CA SER A 48 -32.83 -32.01 -54.15
C SER A 48 -33.03 -30.88 -55.12
N LYS A 49 -33.87 -31.17 -56.11
CA LYS A 49 -34.47 -30.23 -57.06
C LYS A 49 -35.39 -29.30 -56.32
N VAL A 50 -35.28 -28.02 -56.59
CA VAL A 50 -36.37 -27.08 -56.37
C VAL A 50 -36.88 -26.68 -57.74
N ASP A 51 -38.14 -27.03 -57.95
CA ASP A 51 -38.90 -26.81 -59.16
C ASP A 51 -39.15 -25.32 -59.42
N PHE A 52 -38.85 -24.93 -60.64
CA PHE A 52 -39.46 -23.76 -61.25
C PHE A 52 -40.76 -24.18 -61.91
N SER A 53 -41.87 -23.78 -61.30
CA SER A 53 -43.17 -23.86 -62.00
C SER A 53 -43.55 -22.52 -62.63
N ASP A 54 -43.64 -22.59 -63.91
CA ASP A 54 -44.22 -21.68 -64.83
C ASP A 54 -45.67 -21.29 -64.45
N GLY A 55 -45.99 -20.03 -64.53
CA GLY A 55 -47.31 -19.47 -64.36
C GLY A 55 -47.64 -18.40 -65.39
N ARG A 56 -47.73 -18.81 -66.66
CA ARG A 56 -48.39 -17.99 -67.70
C ARG A 56 -49.91 -17.92 -67.40
N ARG A 57 -50.43 -16.72 -67.40
CA ARG A 57 -51.82 -16.27 -67.84
C ARG A 57 -52.02 -14.84 -67.34
N SER A 58 -52.58 -13.90 -68.01
CA SER A 58 -53.27 -13.76 -69.33
C SER A 58 -53.48 -12.25 -69.51
N ARG A 59 -53.39 -11.81 -70.73
CA ARG A 59 -53.79 -10.47 -71.18
C ARG A 59 -55.26 -10.23 -70.84
N ARG A 60 -55.53 -9.05 -70.22
CA ARG A 60 -56.82 -8.40 -70.46
C ARG A 60 -56.63 -6.90 -70.45
N ALA A 61 -56.79 -6.34 -71.61
CA ALA A 61 -56.88 -4.94 -71.84
C ALA A 61 -58.20 -4.40 -71.24
N THR A 62 -58.10 -3.37 -70.45
CA THR A 62 -59.20 -2.46 -70.23
C THR A 62 -58.75 -1.06 -70.50
N ARG A 63 -59.38 -0.56 -71.52
CA ARG A 63 -59.36 0.84 -72.03
C ARG A 63 -60.05 1.71 -71.01
N GLY A 64 -59.50 2.91 -70.76
CA GLY A 64 -60.33 4.06 -70.41
C GLY A 64 -60.11 4.61 -69.04
N TYR A 65 -59.42 5.63 -68.92
CA TYR A 65 -59.93 6.95 -68.49
C TYR A 65 -58.76 7.94 -68.54
N VAL A 66 -58.84 8.94 -69.34
CA VAL A 66 -57.95 10.07 -69.32
C VAL A 66 -58.55 11.05 -68.35
N ASP A 67 -57.97 11.08 -67.16
CA ASP A 67 -58.21 12.22 -66.24
C ASP A 67 -57.12 13.26 -66.41
N GLN A 68 -57.58 14.45 -66.51
CA GLN A 68 -56.77 15.65 -66.70
C GLN A 68 -55.77 15.80 -65.56
N VAL A 69 -54.50 15.75 -65.92
CA VAL A 69 -53.42 16.18 -65.05
C VAL A 69 -53.28 17.63 -65.06
N ASP A 70 -53.50 18.25 -63.94
CA ASP A 70 -53.35 19.68 -63.65
C ASP A 70 -51.87 20.11 -64.00
N PRO A 71 -51.61 21.15 -64.78
CA PRO A 71 -50.26 21.50 -65.25
C PRO A 71 -49.49 22.42 -64.29
N GLN A 72 -49.66 22.26 -62.98
CA GLN A 72 -48.96 23.13 -62.01
C GLN A 72 -48.27 22.40 -60.88
N ALA A 73 -47.53 21.31 -61.08
CA ALA A 73 -46.63 20.77 -60.08
C ALA A 73 -45.53 19.91 -60.71
N THR A 74 -44.75 20.48 -61.59
CA THR A 74 -43.46 19.94 -61.95
C THR A 74 -42.47 21.08 -62.00
N SER A 75 -41.76 21.30 -60.89
CA SER A 75 -40.46 21.93 -60.95
C SER A 75 -39.59 21.04 -61.79
N GLY A 76 -39.56 21.28 -63.10
CA GLY A 76 -38.84 20.41 -64.02
C GLY A 76 -37.34 20.41 -63.70
N GLU A 77 -36.85 19.30 -63.38
CA GLU A 77 -35.44 19.02 -63.65
C GLU A 77 -35.26 19.25 -65.15
N SER A 78 -34.40 20.18 -65.50
CA SER A 78 -34.14 20.51 -66.88
C SER A 78 -33.54 19.25 -67.53
N ASP A 79 -33.91 19.01 -68.83
CA ASP A 79 -33.34 17.94 -69.67
C ASP A 79 -31.78 17.94 -69.63
N ALA A 80 -31.22 19.14 -69.38
CA ALA A 80 -29.77 19.35 -69.21
C ALA A 80 -29.25 18.71 -67.87
N ASP A 81 -30.05 18.72 -66.77
CA ASP A 81 -29.63 18.11 -65.50
C ASP A 81 -29.80 16.60 -65.54
N PHE A 82 -30.82 16.08 -66.24
CA PHE A 82 -30.95 14.64 -66.50
C PHE A 82 -29.81 14.13 -67.39
N ALA A 83 -29.47 14.87 -68.46
CA ALA A 83 -28.36 14.55 -69.36
C ALA A 83 -27.00 14.61 -68.61
N ARG A 84 -26.79 15.51 -67.68
CA ARG A 84 -25.59 15.57 -66.82
C ARG A 84 -25.51 14.38 -65.88
N ARG A 85 -26.60 13.93 -65.27
CA ARG A 85 -26.64 12.76 -64.39
C ARG A 85 -26.36 11.46 -65.13
N THR A 86 -26.77 11.35 -66.35
CA THR A 86 -26.61 10.13 -67.19
C THR A 86 -25.36 10.16 -68.06
N SER A 87 -24.62 11.28 -68.07
CA SER A 87 -23.40 11.36 -68.91
C SER A 87 -22.29 10.49 -68.35
N ARG A 88 -21.55 9.80 -69.22
CA ARG A 88 -20.37 9.01 -68.90
C ARG A 88 -19.37 9.81 -68.04
N ARG A 89 -19.25 11.11 -68.24
CA ARG A 89 -18.38 11.99 -67.47
C ARG A 89 -18.87 12.15 -66.01
N GLY A 90 -20.15 12.39 -65.77
CA GLY A 90 -20.71 12.50 -64.43
C GLY A 90 -20.56 11.21 -63.63
N TYR A 91 -20.74 10.07 -64.26
CA TYR A 91 -20.59 8.77 -63.64
C TYR A 91 -19.12 8.50 -63.25
N VAL A 92 -18.15 8.84 -64.13
CA VAL A 92 -16.71 8.68 -63.85
C VAL A 92 -16.26 9.65 -62.75
N GLU A 93 -16.73 10.89 -62.73
CA GLU A 93 -16.42 11.86 -61.68
C GLU A 93 -17.00 11.43 -60.31
N GLN A 94 -18.18 10.82 -60.29
CA GLN A 94 -18.81 10.31 -59.10
C GLN A 94 -18.04 9.13 -58.52
N ILE A 95 -17.61 8.19 -59.37
CA ILE A 95 -16.76 7.05 -58.96
C ILE A 95 -15.40 7.54 -58.45
N GLN A 96 -14.78 8.50 -59.16
CA GLN A 96 -13.49 9.04 -58.76
C GLN A 96 -13.59 9.84 -57.42
N SER A 97 -14.67 10.57 -57.22
CA SER A 97 -14.90 11.31 -55.95
C SER A 97 -15.14 10.35 -54.78
N GLN A 98 -15.90 9.28 -54.98
CA GLN A 98 -16.08 8.23 -54.01
C GLN A 98 -14.77 7.47 -53.72
N ALA A 99 -13.98 7.16 -54.71
CA ALA A 99 -12.69 6.54 -54.53
C ALA A 99 -11.69 7.45 -53.80
N ARG A 100 -11.68 8.75 -54.05
CA ARG A 100 -10.91 9.76 -53.31
C ARG A 100 -11.37 9.85 -51.84
N LYS A 101 -12.68 9.92 -51.57
CA LYS A 101 -13.24 9.92 -50.21
C LYS A 101 -12.88 8.64 -49.43
N ARG A 102 -12.99 7.49 -50.10
CA ARG A 102 -12.57 6.21 -49.48
C ARG A 102 -11.07 6.13 -49.20
N ARG A 103 -10.22 6.66 -50.08
CA ARG A 103 -8.76 6.74 -49.86
C ARG A 103 -8.41 7.73 -48.75
N LEU A 104 -9.08 8.86 -48.67
CA LEU A 104 -8.91 9.82 -47.58
C LEU A 104 -9.41 9.22 -46.25
N ALA A 105 -10.58 8.58 -46.24
CA ALA A 105 -11.08 7.91 -45.04
C ALA A 105 -10.15 6.79 -44.61
N ALA A 106 -9.65 5.97 -45.52
CA ALA A 106 -8.64 4.94 -45.20
C ALA A 106 -7.34 5.56 -44.68
N GLY A 107 -6.88 6.66 -45.26
CA GLY A 107 -5.70 7.38 -44.76
C GLY A 107 -5.89 7.94 -43.35
N VAL A 108 -7.08 8.48 -43.03
CA VAL A 108 -7.40 8.92 -41.66
C VAL A 108 -7.46 7.77 -40.69
N VAL A 109 -8.08 6.64 -41.06
CA VAL A 109 -8.11 5.43 -40.20
C VAL A 109 -6.72 4.90 -39.94
N ILE A 110 -5.86 4.87 -40.94
CA ILE A 110 -4.45 4.44 -40.78
C ILE A 110 -3.70 5.42 -39.87
N ALA A 111 -3.89 6.74 -40.04
CA ALA A 111 -3.25 7.75 -39.20
C ALA A 111 -3.70 7.61 -37.73
N VAL A 112 -5.00 7.41 -37.49
CA VAL A 112 -5.54 7.17 -36.13
C VAL A 112 -4.97 5.88 -35.55
N ALA A 113 -4.89 4.81 -36.33
CA ALA A 113 -4.31 3.55 -35.89
C ALA A 113 -2.82 3.70 -35.52
N VAL A 114 -2.04 4.44 -36.34
CA VAL A 114 -0.62 4.72 -36.04
C VAL A 114 -0.46 5.53 -34.77
N VAL A 115 -1.30 6.55 -34.56
CA VAL A 115 -1.31 7.35 -33.32
C VAL A 115 -1.67 6.47 -32.13
N ALA A 116 -2.71 5.63 -32.26
CA ALA A 116 -3.10 4.70 -31.19
C ALA A 116 -1.96 3.72 -30.84
N VAL A 117 -1.27 3.15 -31.84
CA VAL A 117 -0.10 2.28 -31.62
C VAL A 117 1.04 3.06 -30.97
N ALA A 118 1.31 4.29 -31.37
CA ALA A 118 2.37 5.11 -30.78
C ALA A 118 2.05 5.48 -29.32
N VAL A 119 0.78 5.81 -29.01
CA VAL A 119 0.31 6.06 -27.64
C VAL A 119 0.45 4.78 -26.81
N PHE A 120 -0.03 3.65 -27.32
CA PHE A 120 0.09 2.36 -26.62
C PHE A 120 1.55 1.99 -26.37
N ALA A 121 2.43 2.16 -27.35
CA ALA A 121 3.87 1.90 -27.19
C ALA A 121 4.51 2.87 -26.17
N GLY A 122 4.11 4.13 -26.16
CA GLY A 122 4.56 5.13 -25.17
C GLY A 122 4.12 4.79 -23.75
N VAL A 123 2.87 4.43 -23.57
CA VAL A 123 2.33 3.99 -22.27
C VAL A 123 3.01 2.70 -21.80
N SER A 124 3.16 1.71 -22.69
CA SER A 124 3.85 0.47 -22.35
C SER A 124 5.33 0.70 -21.98
N ALA A 125 6.01 1.59 -22.70
CA ALA A 125 7.39 1.95 -22.37
C ALA A 125 7.50 2.68 -21.02
N TYR A 126 6.54 3.54 -20.70
CA TYR A 126 6.46 4.24 -19.43
C TYR A 126 6.29 3.24 -18.26
N PHE A 127 5.33 2.31 -18.35
CA PHE A 127 5.14 1.29 -17.32
C PHE A 127 6.35 0.35 -17.21
N PHE A 128 6.95 -0.07 -18.32
CA PHE A 128 8.16 -0.87 -18.30
C PHE A 128 9.32 -0.16 -17.61
N PHE A 129 9.49 1.15 -17.86
CA PHE A 129 10.51 1.95 -17.19
C PHE A 129 10.20 2.09 -15.69
N SER A 130 8.96 2.39 -15.32
CA SER A 130 8.53 2.50 -13.91
C SER A 130 8.73 1.18 -13.16
N ASP A 131 8.34 0.05 -13.74
CA ASP A 131 8.53 -1.28 -13.16
C ASP A 131 10.02 -1.63 -12.98
N SER A 132 10.88 -1.17 -13.89
CA SER A 132 12.33 -1.37 -13.75
C SER A 132 12.94 -0.57 -12.60
N GLN A 133 12.35 0.56 -12.25
CA GLN A 133 12.76 1.38 -11.10
C GLN A 133 12.19 0.85 -9.78
N LEU A 134 10.95 0.36 -9.78
CA LEU A 134 10.32 -0.27 -8.63
C LEU A 134 10.98 -1.59 -8.24
N SER A 135 11.60 -2.27 -9.19
CA SER A 135 12.16 -3.61 -9.03
C SER A 135 13.04 -3.74 -7.78
N LEU A 136 12.92 -4.88 -7.11
CA LEU A 136 13.79 -5.28 -6.01
C LEU A 136 15.28 -5.41 -6.39
N GLY A 137 15.62 -5.33 -7.68
CA GLY A 137 16.99 -5.41 -8.17
C GLY A 137 17.65 -6.75 -7.84
N ASP A 138 18.77 -6.68 -7.12
CA ASP A 138 19.55 -7.86 -6.68
C ASP A 138 19.02 -8.48 -5.37
N SER A 139 17.87 -8.01 -4.85
CA SER A 139 17.26 -8.55 -3.64
C SER A 139 16.79 -10.00 -3.87
N ASN A 140 17.04 -10.84 -2.88
CA ASN A 140 16.55 -12.22 -2.83
C ASN A 140 15.14 -12.35 -2.25
N ALA A 141 14.44 -11.24 -1.99
CA ALA A 141 13.10 -11.23 -1.40
C ALA A 141 12.10 -12.14 -2.14
N LYS A 142 12.21 -12.22 -3.48
CA LYS A 142 11.32 -13.05 -4.30
C LYS A 142 11.41 -14.54 -4.01
N ASP A 143 12.50 -14.99 -3.40
CA ASP A 143 12.70 -16.40 -3.07
C ASP A 143 11.85 -16.83 -1.87
N ALA A 144 11.46 -15.87 -1.01
CA ALA A 144 10.65 -16.08 0.18
C ALA A 144 9.15 -15.75 -0.03
N LEU A 145 8.77 -15.00 -1.07
CA LEU A 145 7.39 -14.57 -1.26
C LEU A 145 6.47 -15.70 -1.75
N THR A 146 5.28 -15.79 -1.14
CA THR A 146 4.21 -16.73 -1.53
C THR A 146 3.11 -15.99 -2.29
N ALA A 147 2.82 -16.44 -3.53
CA ALA A 147 1.80 -15.79 -4.35
C ALA A 147 0.41 -15.84 -3.68
N PRO A 148 -0.32 -14.72 -3.58
CA PRO A 148 -1.63 -14.69 -2.94
C PRO A 148 -2.67 -15.45 -3.75
N ALA A 149 -3.66 -16.06 -3.08
CA ALA A 149 -4.81 -16.63 -3.74
C ALA A 149 -5.72 -15.51 -4.28
N GLU A 150 -6.30 -15.73 -5.48
CA GLU A 150 -7.14 -14.72 -6.13
C GLU A 150 -8.39 -14.39 -5.30
N GLY A 151 -8.53 -13.12 -4.93
CA GLY A 151 -9.70 -12.61 -4.18
C GLY A 151 -9.69 -12.93 -2.69
N GLU A 152 -8.63 -13.53 -2.16
CA GLU A 152 -8.44 -13.74 -0.73
C GLU A 152 -7.57 -12.62 -0.12
N PRO A 153 -7.76 -12.31 1.17
CA PRO A 153 -6.86 -11.40 1.87
C PRO A 153 -5.43 -11.92 1.89
N TYR A 154 -4.47 -11.04 1.80
CA TYR A 154 -3.04 -11.38 1.76
C TYR A 154 -2.21 -10.44 2.64
N TYR A 155 -0.96 -10.80 2.88
CA TYR A 155 -0.05 -10.01 3.70
C TYR A 155 1.07 -9.42 2.85
N ALA A 156 1.43 -8.19 3.17
CA ALA A 156 2.58 -7.50 2.60
C ALA A 156 3.51 -7.04 3.72
N LEU A 157 4.81 -7.23 3.56
CA LEU A 157 5.82 -6.68 4.46
C LEU A 157 6.36 -5.38 3.87
N CYS A 158 6.09 -4.28 4.54
CA CYS A 158 6.63 -2.95 4.22
C CYS A 158 7.74 -2.60 5.20
N THR A 159 8.92 -2.28 4.69
CA THR A 159 10.09 -1.93 5.51
C THR A 159 10.60 -0.55 5.18
N ALA A 160 11.10 0.16 6.20
CA ALA A 160 11.73 1.45 6.01
C ALA A 160 12.95 1.59 6.92
N SER A 161 14.10 1.85 6.31
CA SER A 161 15.34 2.18 7.03
C SER A 161 15.36 3.69 7.28
N LEU A 162 14.76 4.11 8.39
CA LEU A 162 14.60 5.54 8.71
C LEU A 162 15.84 6.11 9.41
N GLY A 163 16.63 5.27 10.10
CA GLY A 163 17.71 5.74 10.96
C GLY A 163 17.22 6.64 12.10
N THR A 164 18.10 7.43 12.65
CA THR A 164 17.77 8.54 13.56
C THR A 164 18.24 9.87 12.98
N ALA A 165 17.83 10.98 13.55
CA ALA A 165 18.30 12.30 13.12
C ALA A 165 19.82 12.51 13.32
N VAL A 166 20.44 11.74 14.21
CA VAL A 166 21.87 11.85 14.57
C VAL A 166 22.69 10.77 13.88
N GLU A 167 22.12 9.57 13.72
CA GLU A 167 22.76 8.39 13.14
C GLU A 167 21.84 7.82 12.03
N PRO A 168 22.08 8.18 10.75
CA PRO A 168 21.21 7.76 9.65
C PRO A 168 21.12 6.24 9.46
N ASP A 169 22.17 5.49 9.84
CA ASP A 169 22.25 4.04 9.69
C ASP A 169 21.92 3.29 11.00
N ALA A 170 21.31 3.98 12.00
CA ALA A 170 21.01 3.35 13.28
C ALA A 170 19.91 2.27 13.12
N ALA A 171 20.19 1.05 13.58
CA ALA A 171 19.24 -0.07 13.60
C ALA A 171 17.94 0.26 14.38
N ALA A 172 18.00 1.17 15.33
CA ALA A 172 16.82 1.67 16.05
C ALA A 172 15.82 2.42 15.14
N GLY A 173 16.25 2.85 13.96
CA GLY A 173 15.39 3.49 12.95
C GLY A 173 14.74 2.53 11.96
N GLU A 174 14.98 1.22 12.05
CA GLU A 174 14.28 0.26 11.22
C GLU A 174 12.80 0.21 11.59
N ALA A 175 11.95 0.19 10.58
CA ALA A 175 10.51 0.08 10.73
C ALA A 175 10.00 -1.09 9.88
N TYR A 176 9.35 -2.04 10.51
CA TYR A 176 8.75 -3.20 9.87
C TYR A 176 7.25 -3.18 10.11
N LEU A 177 6.47 -3.15 9.04
CA LEU A 177 5.02 -3.15 9.05
C LEU A 177 4.52 -4.32 8.21
N VAL A 178 3.87 -5.28 8.83
CA VAL A 178 3.09 -6.29 8.12
C VAL A 178 1.68 -5.75 7.93
N VAL A 179 1.22 -5.73 6.70
CA VAL A 179 -0.11 -5.21 6.35
C VAL A 179 -0.96 -6.35 5.80
N ARG A 180 -2.02 -6.71 6.51
CA ARG A 180 -3.07 -7.56 5.93
C ARG A 180 -3.98 -6.70 5.08
N ILE A 181 -4.11 -7.05 3.82
CA ILE A 181 -4.90 -6.33 2.84
C ILE A 181 -6.11 -7.19 2.45
N ASP A 182 -7.30 -6.69 2.74
CA ASP A 182 -8.56 -7.28 2.34
C ASP A 182 -9.28 -6.30 1.41
N GLU A 183 -9.08 -6.47 0.11
CA GLU A 183 -9.64 -5.58 -0.89
C GLU A 183 -11.17 -5.68 -0.96
N ALA A 184 -11.72 -6.89 -0.74
CA ALA A 184 -13.15 -7.14 -0.82
C ALA A 184 -13.92 -6.52 0.36
N ALA A 185 -13.39 -6.65 1.58
CA ALA A 185 -13.95 -6.05 2.78
C ALA A 185 -13.50 -4.60 2.98
N ARG A 186 -12.47 -4.14 2.26
CA ARG A 186 -11.81 -2.83 2.42
C ARG A 186 -11.30 -2.64 3.85
N VAL A 187 -10.59 -3.66 4.35
CA VAL A 187 -9.97 -3.67 5.66
C VAL A 187 -8.46 -3.75 5.50
N LEU A 188 -7.76 -2.85 6.17
CA LEU A 188 -6.30 -2.83 6.27
C LEU A 188 -5.93 -3.02 7.74
N THR A 189 -5.15 -4.05 8.03
CA THR A 189 -4.64 -4.28 9.40
C THR A 189 -3.12 -4.19 9.39
N PHE A 190 -2.59 -3.24 10.12
CA PHE A 190 -1.16 -3.01 10.27
C PHE A 190 -0.66 -3.63 11.57
N VAL A 191 0.36 -4.47 11.45
CA VAL A 191 1.08 -5.04 12.60
C VAL A 191 2.52 -4.54 12.55
N SER A 192 2.90 -3.71 13.52
CA SER A 192 4.27 -3.23 13.68
C SER A 192 5.11 -4.31 14.36
N VAL A 193 6.25 -4.65 13.75
CA VAL A 193 7.18 -5.66 14.26
C VAL A 193 8.42 -4.94 14.79
N PRO A 194 8.67 -4.96 16.11
CA PRO A 194 9.85 -4.32 16.68
C PRO A 194 11.15 -4.94 16.16
N PRO A 195 12.11 -4.14 15.66
CA PRO A 195 13.36 -4.62 15.11
C PRO A 195 14.30 -5.23 16.16
N GLN A 196 14.03 -5.04 17.46
CA GLN A 196 14.81 -5.58 18.59
C GLN A 196 14.37 -6.98 19.01
N ILE A 197 13.38 -7.60 18.36
CA ILE A 197 13.00 -8.99 18.61
C ILE A 197 14.20 -9.87 18.30
N MET A 198 14.54 -10.77 19.26
CA MET A 198 15.66 -11.70 19.10
C MET A 198 15.20 -12.93 18.33
N VAL A 199 15.86 -13.23 17.22
CA VAL A 199 15.56 -14.32 16.28
C VAL A 199 16.81 -15.16 15.99
N SER A 200 16.61 -16.43 15.60
CA SER A 200 17.70 -17.33 15.20
C SER A 200 17.89 -17.21 13.69
N LEU A 201 19.00 -16.64 13.26
CA LEU A 201 19.27 -16.44 11.83
C LEU A 201 19.99 -17.62 11.19
N SER A 202 20.12 -17.60 9.87
CA SER A 202 20.70 -18.67 9.06
C SER A 202 22.18 -18.94 9.34
N ASP A 203 22.89 -18.03 10.00
CA ASP A 203 24.25 -18.25 10.49
C ASP A 203 24.33 -19.11 11.78
N GLY A 204 23.17 -19.49 12.33
CA GLY A 204 23.02 -20.32 13.53
C GLY A 204 23.22 -19.55 14.83
N GLN A 205 23.20 -18.22 14.78
CA GLN A 205 23.29 -17.37 15.96
C GLN A 205 21.99 -16.63 16.22
N VAL A 206 21.82 -16.13 17.45
CA VAL A 206 20.67 -15.30 17.84
C VAL A 206 21.05 -13.82 17.68
N HIS A 207 20.28 -13.12 16.89
CA HIS A 207 20.47 -11.71 16.56
C HIS A 207 19.15 -10.93 16.75
N PRO A 208 19.20 -9.59 16.89
CA PRO A 208 18.00 -8.80 16.70
C PRO A 208 17.51 -8.91 15.24
N LEU A 209 16.20 -8.86 15.04
CA LEU A 209 15.56 -8.95 13.71
C LEU A 209 16.13 -7.89 12.73
N SER A 210 16.59 -6.74 13.24
CA SER A 210 17.26 -5.71 12.43
C SER A 210 18.48 -6.23 11.66
N ASP A 211 19.12 -7.30 12.13
CA ASP A 211 20.33 -7.85 11.51
C ASP A 211 20.00 -8.88 10.41
N ALA A 212 18.75 -9.34 10.31
CA ALA A 212 18.33 -10.39 9.38
C ALA A 212 18.75 -10.08 7.94
N ARG A 213 18.54 -8.84 7.50
CA ARG A 213 18.94 -8.42 6.16
C ARG A 213 20.45 -8.47 5.94
N ALA A 214 21.24 -8.19 6.93
CA ALA A 214 22.70 -8.23 6.84
C ALA A 214 23.22 -9.67 6.77
N VAL A 215 22.53 -10.62 7.39
CA VAL A 215 22.91 -12.04 7.45
C VAL A 215 22.46 -12.79 6.20
N GLY A 216 21.17 -12.73 5.84
CA GLY A 216 20.58 -13.54 4.76
C GLY A 216 19.82 -12.76 3.70
N GLY A 217 19.90 -11.41 3.71
CA GLY A 217 19.20 -10.57 2.76
C GLY A 217 17.73 -10.33 3.11
N ASP A 218 16.99 -9.81 2.15
CA ASP A 218 15.56 -9.54 2.36
C ASP A 218 14.74 -10.84 2.54
N ALA A 219 15.17 -11.97 1.96
CA ALA A 219 14.51 -13.26 2.18
C ALA A 219 14.58 -13.68 3.63
N GLU A 220 15.73 -13.60 4.27
CA GLU A 220 15.88 -13.92 5.69
C GLU A 220 14.96 -13.07 6.57
N LEU A 221 14.84 -11.78 6.29
CA LEU A 221 13.92 -10.90 7.03
C LEU A 221 12.46 -11.34 6.84
N ILE A 222 12.07 -11.71 5.61
CA ILE A 222 10.72 -12.19 5.31
C ILE A 222 10.45 -13.49 6.06
N ASP A 223 11.35 -14.47 5.93
CA ASP A 223 11.22 -15.78 6.59
C ASP A 223 11.07 -15.64 8.12
N GLN A 224 11.87 -14.77 8.75
CA GLN A 224 11.79 -14.54 10.19
C GLN A 224 10.47 -13.85 10.62
N VAL A 225 9.95 -12.93 9.80
CA VAL A 225 8.64 -12.28 10.06
C VAL A 225 7.51 -13.28 9.86
N GLU A 226 7.58 -14.13 8.83
CA GLU A 226 6.61 -15.20 8.60
C GLU A 226 6.57 -16.20 9.76
N GLU A 227 7.74 -16.64 10.23
CA GLU A 227 7.86 -17.55 11.37
C GLU A 227 7.28 -16.93 12.64
N LEU A 228 7.63 -15.67 12.92
CA LEU A 228 7.15 -14.93 14.10
C LEU A 228 5.62 -14.77 14.13
N LEU A 229 5.02 -14.39 13.00
CA LEU A 229 3.59 -14.05 12.94
C LEU A 229 2.69 -15.21 12.50
N GLY A 230 3.28 -16.30 12.02
CA GLY A 230 2.56 -17.46 11.49
C GLY A 230 1.70 -17.11 10.27
N VAL A 231 2.22 -16.29 9.35
CA VAL A 231 1.56 -15.86 8.10
C VAL A 231 2.50 -16.01 6.91
N GLU A 232 1.96 -16.09 5.71
CA GLU A 232 2.72 -16.08 4.46
C GLU A 232 2.72 -14.68 3.87
N ILE A 233 3.89 -14.14 3.54
CA ILE A 233 4.05 -12.81 2.92
C ILE A 233 3.95 -12.94 1.41
N ALA A 234 2.96 -12.27 0.83
CA ALA A 234 2.72 -12.27 -0.61
C ALA A 234 3.50 -11.18 -1.35
N HIS A 235 3.73 -10.06 -0.69
CA HIS A 235 4.40 -8.91 -1.28
C HIS A 235 5.38 -8.25 -0.32
N PHE A 236 6.42 -7.66 -0.90
CA PHE A 236 7.45 -6.95 -0.15
C PHE A 236 7.71 -5.57 -0.73
N ALA A 237 7.83 -4.57 0.14
CA ALA A 237 8.22 -3.22 -0.22
C ALA A 237 9.26 -2.67 0.74
N ARG A 238 10.26 -1.98 0.20
CA ARG A 238 11.35 -1.38 0.96
C ARG A 238 11.59 0.05 0.53
N THR A 239 11.78 0.94 1.50
CA THR A 239 12.21 2.32 1.30
C THR A 239 13.28 2.70 2.34
N ASP A 240 13.80 3.91 2.23
CA ASP A 240 14.68 4.54 3.20
C ASP A 240 14.18 5.96 3.52
N ALA A 241 14.91 6.69 4.35
CA ALA A 241 14.56 8.04 4.75
C ALA A 241 14.48 9.00 3.55
N ASP A 242 15.39 8.90 2.60
CA ASP A 242 15.43 9.75 1.40
C ASP A 242 14.28 9.41 0.45
N GLY A 243 14.00 8.12 0.27
CA GLY A 243 12.88 7.63 -0.51
C GLY A 243 11.54 8.08 0.08
N LEU A 244 11.37 7.94 1.39
CA LEU A 244 10.17 8.39 2.07
C LEU A 244 9.98 9.91 1.97
N ALA A 245 11.04 10.69 2.18
CA ALA A 245 11.01 12.14 2.00
C ALA A 245 10.55 12.52 0.59
N ARG A 246 11.08 11.86 -0.44
CA ARG A 246 10.66 12.06 -1.84
C ARG A 246 9.19 11.73 -2.06
N LEU A 247 8.67 10.65 -1.47
CA LEU A 247 7.25 10.31 -1.58
C LEU A 247 6.35 11.36 -0.96
N VAL A 248 6.74 11.91 0.20
CA VAL A 248 6.03 13.01 0.87
C VAL A 248 6.01 14.26 0.00
N ASP A 249 7.16 14.62 -0.59
CA ASP A 249 7.27 15.77 -1.48
C ASP A 249 6.40 15.62 -2.73
N LEU A 250 6.40 14.45 -3.36
CA LEU A 250 5.56 14.15 -4.52
C LEU A 250 4.06 14.20 -4.18
N ALA A 251 3.70 13.81 -2.97
CA ALA A 251 2.32 13.90 -2.47
C ALA A 251 1.91 15.34 -2.10
N GLY A 252 2.86 16.28 -2.04
CA GLY A 252 2.63 17.66 -1.60
C GLY A 252 2.34 17.76 -0.09
N GLY A 253 2.99 16.92 0.70
CA GLY A 253 2.77 16.75 2.13
C GLY A 253 1.68 15.73 2.46
N VAL A 254 1.68 15.25 3.72
CA VAL A 254 0.75 14.23 4.20
C VAL A 254 -0.11 14.81 5.33
N PRO A 255 -1.46 14.84 5.19
CA PRO A 255 -2.34 15.27 6.26
C PRO A 255 -2.34 14.21 7.37
N VAL A 256 -2.07 14.62 8.60
CA VAL A 256 -2.04 13.73 9.79
C VAL A 256 -2.73 14.42 10.95
N LEU A 257 -3.50 13.66 11.72
CA LEU A 257 -3.93 14.03 13.05
C LEU A 257 -2.85 13.53 14.03
N VAL A 258 -2.06 14.46 14.57
CA VAL A 258 -1.04 14.16 15.57
C VAL A 258 -1.73 14.18 16.93
N SER A 259 -1.78 13.03 17.61
CA SER A 259 -2.53 12.86 18.87
C SER A 259 -1.89 13.61 20.04
N GLU A 260 -0.58 13.68 20.08
CA GLU A 260 0.20 14.35 21.12
C GLU A 260 1.38 15.11 20.53
N GLU A 261 1.93 16.08 21.27
CA GLU A 261 3.10 16.85 20.84
C GLU A 261 4.33 15.93 20.74
N VAL A 262 5.01 15.95 19.60
CA VAL A 262 6.24 15.20 19.36
C VAL A 262 7.45 16.11 19.55
N ASP A 263 8.22 15.89 20.61
CA ASP A 263 9.50 16.56 20.91
C ASP A 263 10.53 15.48 21.23
N ASP A 264 11.07 14.84 20.16
CA ASP A 264 12.09 13.79 20.26
C ASP A 264 13.35 14.22 19.50
N PRO A 265 14.40 14.69 20.21
CA PRO A 265 15.65 15.14 19.57
C PRO A 265 16.38 14.03 18.78
N ARG A 266 16.09 12.75 19.06
CA ARG A 266 16.65 11.63 18.31
C ARG A 266 15.91 11.37 17.00
N ALA A 267 14.65 11.76 16.94
CA ALA A 267 13.79 11.61 15.75
C ALA A 267 13.98 12.78 14.77
N GLY A 268 14.14 14.01 15.26
CA GLY A 268 14.30 15.21 14.44
C GLY A 268 14.60 16.46 15.27
N ILE A 269 14.80 17.55 14.57
CA ILE A 269 15.05 18.87 15.21
C ILE A 269 13.79 19.71 15.35
N GLN A 270 12.68 19.28 14.73
CA GLN A 270 11.43 20.00 14.73
C GLN A 270 10.48 19.42 15.76
N VAL A 271 9.86 20.30 16.57
CA VAL A 271 8.74 19.93 17.44
C VAL A 271 7.46 19.92 16.63
N ILE A 272 6.73 18.80 16.64
CA ILE A 272 5.45 18.66 15.95
C ILE A 272 4.34 18.82 17.00
N LYS A 273 3.46 19.81 16.79
CA LYS A 273 2.36 20.06 17.73
C LYS A 273 1.25 19.04 17.54
N ALA A 274 0.48 18.78 18.61
CA ALA A 274 -0.74 18.00 18.50
C ALA A 274 -1.79 18.71 17.61
N GLY A 275 -2.65 17.95 16.95
CA GLY A 275 -3.75 18.42 16.12
C GLY A 275 -3.62 18.04 14.65
N GLU A 276 -4.59 18.46 13.85
CA GLU A 276 -4.61 18.25 12.40
C GLU A 276 -3.60 19.17 11.70
N GLN A 277 -2.72 18.59 10.90
CA GLN A 277 -1.72 19.32 10.12
C GLN A 277 -1.28 18.56 8.87
N VAL A 278 -0.62 19.24 7.96
CA VAL A 278 -0.01 18.63 6.77
C VAL A 278 1.49 18.63 7.00
N LEU A 279 2.05 17.45 7.15
CA LEU A 279 3.48 17.25 7.41
C LEU A 279 4.28 17.32 6.11
N ASP A 280 5.36 18.10 6.13
CA ASP A 280 6.41 18.03 5.11
C ASP A 280 7.33 16.81 5.34
N ALA A 281 8.33 16.63 4.49
CA ALA A 281 9.22 15.48 4.55
C ALA A 281 10.00 15.37 5.88
N ASP A 282 10.52 16.48 6.40
CA ASP A 282 11.28 16.49 7.65
C ASP A 282 10.39 16.21 8.86
N GLN A 283 9.19 16.78 8.89
CA GLN A 283 8.18 16.53 9.92
C GLN A 283 7.69 15.08 9.88
N ALA A 284 7.46 14.54 8.69
CA ALA A 284 7.05 13.15 8.50
C ALA A 284 8.12 12.18 9.05
N LEU A 285 9.40 12.40 8.70
CA LEU A 285 10.49 11.59 9.24
C LEU A 285 10.61 11.72 10.76
N THR A 286 10.42 12.93 11.30
CA THR A 286 10.42 13.14 12.75
C THR A 286 9.30 12.33 13.43
N LEU A 287 8.06 12.41 12.93
CA LEU A 287 6.93 11.64 13.48
C LEU A 287 7.18 10.12 13.44
N LEU A 288 7.70 9.61 12.33
CA LEU A 288 7.86 8.16 12.13
C LEU A 288 9.05 7.56 12.89
N ARG A 289 10.07 8.38 13.21
CA ARG A 289 11.21 8.03 14.05
C ARG A 289 10.92 8.14 15.54
N ALA A 290 10.02 9.07 15.93
CA ALA A 290 9.75 9.35 17.34
C ALA A 290 9.32 8.10 18.10
N SER A 291 9.83 7.97 19.32
CA SER A 291 9.61 6.82 20.20
C SER A 291 9.23 7.21 21.63
N ASN A 292 9.16 8.51 21.91
CA ASN A 292 8.89 9.04 23.24
C ASN A 292 7.40 9.36 23.47
N PHE A 293 6.51 8.62 22.82
CA PHE A 293 5.07 8.72 23.01
C PHE A 293 4.62 8.22 24.38
N VAL A 294 3.50 8.73 24.88
CA VAL A 294 2.92 8.29 26.16
C VAL A 294 2.58 6.80 26.12
N ASP A 295 1.93 6.34 25.03
CA ASP A 295 1.62 4.92 24.81
C ASP A 295 2.76 4.17 24.09
N GLY A 296 3.98 4.68 24.12
CA GLY A 296 5.20 4.01 23.62
C GLY A 296 5.08 3.49 22.19
N LEU A 297 5.38 2.19 22.02
CA LEU A 297 5.40 1.54 20.69
C LEU A 297 4.01 1.43 20.06
N GLU A 298 2.94 1.38 20.84
CA GLU A 298 1.57 1.34 20.34
C GLU A 298 1.19 2.65 19.62
N ALA A 299 1.48 3.80 20.25
CA ALA A 299 1.29 5.10 19.61
C ALA A 299 2.16 5.25 18.36
N GLN A 300 3.40 4.77 18.40
CA GLN A 300 4.27 4.75 17.22
C GLN A 300 3.68 3.89 16.09
N ALA A 301 3.15 2.70 16.39
CA ALA A 301 2.50 1.82 15.41
C ALA A 301 1.27 2.49 14.79
N LYS A 302 0.41 3.10 15.60
CA LYS A 302 -0.77 3.86 15.15
C LYS A 302 -0.38 5.03 14.24
N ASN A 303 0.64 5.80 14.61
CA ASN A 303 1.15 6.91 13.81
C ASN A 303 1.73 6.44 12.46
N ARG A 304 2.50 5.35 12.44
CA ARG A 304 3.04 4.75 11.21
C ARG A 304 1.94 4.23 10.28
N ALA A 305 0.94 3.56 10.82
CA ALA A 305 -0.21 3.08 10.07
C ALA A 305 -1.04 4.24 9.48
N ALA A 306 -1.43 5.21 10.32
CA ALA A 306 -2.19 6.38 9.89
C ALA A 306 -1.43 7.20 8.83
N PHE A 307 -0.13 7.40 9.02
CA PHE A 307 0.71 8.07 8.03
C PHE A 307 0.73 7.31 6.70
N THR A 308 0.93 6.00 6.72
CA THR A 308 0.98 5.15 5.52
C THR A 308 -0.33 5.23 4.73
N VAL A 309 -1.48 5.12 5.41
CA VAL A 309 -2.80 5.25 4.81
C VAL A 309 -3.03 6.63 4.22
N ASN A 310 -2.63 7.69 4.94
CA ASN A 310 -2.82 9.06 4.49
C ASN A 310 -1.91 9.41 3.30
N LEU A 311 -0.67 8.92 3.29
CA LEU A 311 0.24 9.05 2.14
C LEU A 311 -0.33 8.35 0.91
N ALA A 312 -0.79 7.09 1.07
CA ALA A 312 -1.45 6.35 0.00
C ALA A 312 -2.75 7.06 -0.46
N GLY A 313 -3.54 7.60 0.46
CA GLY A 313 -4.73 8.39 0.16
C GLY A 313 -4.42 9.63 -0.65
N ARG A 314 -3.34 10.35 -0.34
CA ARG A 314 -2.87 11.50 -1.13
C ARG A 314 -2.42 11.08 -2.52
N ALA A 315 -1.64 10.00 -2.62
CA ALA A 315 -1.19 9.48 -3.90
C ALA A 315 -2.35 9.05 -4.79
N THR A 316 -3.39 8.43 -4.21
CA THR A 316 -4.57 7.94 -4.94
C THR A 316 -5.68 8.97 -5.12
N SER A 317 -5.60 10.15 -4.49
CA SER A 317 -6.62 11.20 -4.61
C SER A 317 -6.70 11.84 -6.00
N GLY A 318 -5.63 11.72 -6.80
CA GLY A 318 -5.61 12.13 -8.20
C GLY A 318 -6.40 11.18 -9.08
N GLU A 319 -7.16 11.70 -10.06
CA GLU A 319 -7.88 10.88 -11.03
C GLU A 319 -6.97 10.45 -12.19
N GLY A 320 -7.06 9.18 -12.58
CA GLY A 320 -6.48 8.67 -13.83
C GLY A 320 -4.97 8.83 -13.95
N LEU A 321 -4.52 9.64 -14.93
CA LEU A 321 -3.10 9.80 -15.27
C LEU A 321 -2.24 10.42 -14.14
N SER A 322 -2.84 11.17 -13.21
CA SER A 322 -2.09 11.79 -12.12
C SER A 322 -1.59 10.76 -11.11
N PHE A 323 -2.38 9.74 -10.78
CA PHE A 323 -1.94 8.64 -9.92
C PHE A 323 -0.82 7.82 -10.57
N ALA A 324 -0.97 7.47 -11.86
CA ALA A 324 0.08 6.77 -12.62
C ALA A 324 1.39 7.58 -12.68
N SER A 325 1.31 8.91 -12.76
CA SER A 325 2.49 9.78 -12.71
C SER A 325 3.18 9.75 -11.35
N ILE A 326 2.42 9.79 -10.25
CA ILE A 326 2.97 9.68 -8.89
C ILE A 326 3.69 8.35 -8.70
N ILE A 327 3.12 7.23 -9.19
CA ILE A 327 3.80 5.93 -9.15
C ILE A 327 5.09 5.96 -9.98
N GLY A 328 5.06 6.53 -11.19
CA GLY A 328 6.24 6.60 -12.04
C GLY A 328 7.35 7.49 -11.48
N ASP A 329 6.99 8.66 -10.96
CA ASP A 329 7.94 9.61 -10.38
C ASP A 329 8.47 9.13 -9.02
N GLY A 330 7.66 8.38 -8.27
CA GLY A 330 8.00 7.76 -6.99
C GLY A 330 8.69 6.40 -7.11
N ALA A 331 8.77 5.81 -8.31
CA ALA A 331 9.28 4.45 -8.51
C ALA A 331 10.72 4.25 -8.01
N SER A 332 11.55 5.29 -8.05
CA SER A 332 12.93 5.22 -7.54
C SER A 332 13.03 5.38 -6.01
N ALA A 333 11.94 5.69 -5.33
CA ALA A 333 11.89 5.87 -3.87
C ALA A 333 11.50 4.58 -3.13
N VAL A 334 11.01 3.56 -3.85
CA VAL A 334 10.56 2.29 -3.28
C VAL A 334 11.09 1.15 -4.13
N SER A 335 11.62 0.11 -3.49
CA SER A 335 11.91 -1.17 -4.15
C SER A 335 10.84 -2.18 -3.73
N THR A 336 10.19 -2.84 -4.71
CA THR A 336 9.08 -3.75 -4.44
C THR A 336 8.95 -4.82 -5.53
N ASP A 337 8.27 -5.91 -5.23
CA ASP A 337 7.87 -6.93 -6.21
C ASP A 337 6.60 -6.55 -6.97
N TRP A 338 5.80 -5.62 -6.46
CA TRP A 338 4.63 -5.11 -7.17
C TRP A 338 5.02 -4.40 -8.46
N SER A 339 4.31 -4.69 -9.53
CA SER A 339 4.34 -3.87 -10.75
C SER A 339 3.51 -2.58 -10.58
N SER A 340 3.82 -1.56 -11.37
CA SER A 340 3.04 -0.32 -11.42
C SER A 340 1.55 -0.59 -11.68
N ALA A 341 1.23 -1.60 -12.51
CA ALA A 341 -0.15 -1.97 -12.81
C ALA A 341 -0.87 -2.55 -11.58
N GLN A 342 -0.21 -3.39 -10.79
CA GLN A 342 -0.76 -3.95 -9.55
C GLN A 342 -0.96 -2.85 -8.50
N LEU A 343 -0.01 -1.92 -8.34
CA LEU A 343 -0.16 -0.78 -7.42
C LEU A 343 -1.35 0.12 -7.81
N ILE A 344 -1.57 0.35 -9.11
CA ILE A 344 -2.73 1.10 -9.59
C ILE A 344 -4.02 0.35 -9.29
N ALA A 345 -4.07 -0.96 -9.54
CA ALA A 345 -5.24 -1.79 -9.27
C ALA A 345 -5.58 -1.82 -7.77
N LEU A 346 -4.57 -1.97 -6.91
CA LEU A 346 -4.72 -1.91 -5.45
C LEU A 346 -5.26 -0.55 -5.00
N GLY A 347 -4.69 0.54 -5.52
CA GLY A 347 -5.16 1.90 -5.24
C GLY A 347 -6.61 2.12 -5.68
N ASP A 348 -7.02 1.56 -6.83
CA ASP A 348 -8.39 1.66 -7.32
C ASP A 348 -9.37 0.78 -6.48
N ALA A 349 -8.95 -0.42 -6.06
CA ALA A 349 -9.76 -1.32 -5.23
C ALA A 349 -10.05 -0.72 -3.84
N LEU A 350 -9.07 -0.05 -3.26
CA LEU A 350 -9.18 0.54 -1.92
C LEU A 350 -9.79 1.97 -1.92
N ARG A 351 -10.07 2.55 -3.07
CA ARG A 351 -10.59 3.94 -3.17
C ARG A 351 -12.08 4.05 -2.84
N PRO A 352 -12.54 5.07 -2.10
CA PRO A 352 -11.71 6.05 -1.38
C PRO A 352 -11.13 5.42 -0.11
N LEU A 353 -9.83 5.60 0.11
CA LEU A 353 -9.12 5.03 1.26
C LEU A 353 -9.69 5.53 2.61
N ALA A 354 -10.28 6.73 2.62
CA ALA A 354 -10.92 7.30 3.80
C ALA A 354 -12.14 6.49 4.29
N GLU A 355 -12.71 5.62 3.47
CA GLU A 355 -13.82 4.72 3.83
C GLU A 355 -13.34 3.30 4.19
N ALA A 356 -12.03 3.01 4.08
CA ALA A 356 -11.48 1.74 4.49
C ALA A 356 -11.42 1.66 6.03
N THR A 357 -11.70 0.47 6.55
CA THR A 357 -11.45 0.19 7.97
C THR A 357 -9.96 -0.05 8.16
N VAL A 358 -9.34 0.70 9.06
CA VAL A 358 -7.90 0.60 9.35
C VAL A 358 -7.72 0.21 10.80
N TYR A 359 -7.00 -0.88 11.01
CA TYR A 359 -6.53 -1.31 12.32
C TYR A 359 -5.00 -1.19 12.39
N ALA A 360 -4.48 -0.91 13.58
CA ALA A 360 -3.05 -0.87 13.83
C ALA A 360 -2.75 -1.43 15.22
N SER A 361 -1.71 -2.23 15.30
CA SER A 361 -1.19 -2.76 16.57
C SER A 361 0.31 -3.01 16.44
N VAL A 362 0.94 -3.28 17.57
CA VAL A 362 2.33 -3.75 17.65
C VAL A 362 2.34 -5.20 18.11
N VAL A 363 3.35 -5.97 17.71
CA VAL A 363 3.58 -7.31 18.27
C VAL A 363 3.60 -7.22 19.80
N PRO A 364 2.77 -7.98 20.52
CA PRO A 364 2.69 -7.93 21.98
C PRO A 364 4.03 -8.29 22.63
N GLY A 365 4.44 -7.46 23.59
CA GLY A 365 5.72 -7.69 24.24
C GLY A 365 6.21 -6.45 24.99
N ARG A 366 7.43 -6.50 25.44
CA ARG A 366 8.08 -5.39 26.15
C ARG A 366 9.53 -5.22 25.77
N LEU A 367 10.01 -3.97 25.88
CA LEU A 367 11.44 -3.70 25.80
C LEU A 367 12.13 -4.20 27.09
N ALA A 368 13.19 -4.94 26.92
CA ALA A 368 14.04 -5.45 28.01
C ALA A 368 15.49 -5.04 27.73
N GLU A 369 16.21 -4.69 28.78
CA GLU A 369 17.64 -4.41 28.70
C GLU A 369 18.42 -5.49 29.45
N THR A 370 19.29 -6.21 28.72
CA THR A 370 20.14 -7.26 29.28
C THR A 370 21.58 -6.95 28.91
N ASP A 371 22.44 -6.79 29.93
CA ASP A 371 23.88 -6.46 29.77
C ASP A 371 24.14 -5.19 28.94
N GLY A 372 23.22 -4.20 29.01
CA GLY A 372 23.31 -2.95 28.26
C GLY A 372 22.87 -3.07 26.78
N ALA A 373 22.37 -4.21 26.37
CA ALA A 373 21.75 -4.42 25.06
C ALA A 373 20.22 -4.40 25.16
N LEU A 374 19.59 -3.61 24.29
CA LEU A 374 18.14 -3.53 24.21
C LEU A 374 17.61 -4.68 23.38
N SER A 375 16.65 -5.43 23.94
CA SER A 375 15.92 -6.51 23.27
C SER A 375 14.42 -6.30 23.42
N TYR A 376 13.63 -7.02 22.62
CA TYR A 376 12.17 -7.04 22.74
C TYR A 376 11.71 -8.46 23.07
N GLU A 377 11.11 -8.61 24.24
CA GLU A 377 10.54 -9.87 24.70
C GLU A 377 9.10 -9.98 24.24
N VAL A 378 8.81 -10.96 23.38
CA VAL A 378 7.48 -11.19 22.79
C VAL A 378 6.62 -12.01 23.75
N PHE A 379 5.37 -11.63 23.93
CA PHE A 379 4.37 -12.38 24.69
C PHE A 379 3.64 -13.34 23.72
N GLY A 380 4.05 -14.61 23.75
CA GLY A 380 3.64 -15.58 22.73
C GLY A 380 2.13 -15.87 22.71
N GLU A 381 1.48 -15.99 23.87
CA GLU A 381 0.04 -16.27 23.96
C GLU A 381 -0.79 -15.11 23.44
N GLU A 382 -0.41 -13.87 23.79
CA GLU A 382 -1.05 -12.66 23.31
C GLU A 382 -0.82 -12.45 21.80
N LEU A 383 0.38 -12.77 21.31
CA LEU A 383 0.67 -12.72 19.88
C LEU A 383 -0.19 -13.71 19.10
N GLU A 384 -0.35 -14.93 19.57
CA GLU A 384 -1.21 -15.94 18.93
C GLU A 384 -2.67 -15.46 18.87
N SER A 385 -3.19 -14.96 19.99
CA SER A 385 -4.56 -14.39 20.09
C SER A 385 -4.74 -13.19 19.14
N MET A 386 -3.79 -12.25 19.14
CA MET A 386 -3.80 -11.10 18.25
C MET A 386 -3.81 -11.53 16.78
N MET A 387 -2.94 -12.48 16.40
CA MET A 387 -2.83 -12.94 15.03
C MET A 387 -4.05 -13.77 14.59
N GLU A 388 -4.75 -14.43 15.51
CA GLU A 388 -6.03 -15.07 15.23
C GLU A 388 -7.09 -14.01 14.85
N ALA A 389 -7.19 -12.92 15.60
CA ALA A 389 -8.09 -11.81 15.28
C ALA A 389 -7.72 -11.16 13.94
N VAL A 390 -6.43 -10.93 13.67
CA VAL A 390 -5.93 -10.39 12.41
C VAL A 390 -6.30 -11.29 11.23
N ARG A 391 -6.09 -12.61 11.33
CA ARG A 391 -6.46 -13.57 10.26
C ARG A 391 -7.95 -13.56 9.99
N ALA A 392 -8.78 -13.41 11.04
CA ALA A 392 -10.22 -13.30 10.92
C ALA A 392 -10.71 -11.95 10.33
N GLY A 393 -9.81 -10.96 10.15
CA GLY A 393 -10.16 -9.62 9.68
C GLY A 393 -10.78 -8.73 10.75
N ASN A 394 -10.67 -9.12 12.01
CA ASN A 394 -11.10 -8.34 13.16
C ASN A 394 -10.01 -7.36 13.62
N ALA A 395 -10.40 -6.42 14.47
CA ALA A 395 -9.44 -5.56 15.15
C ALA A 395 -8.44 -6.44 15.92
N PRO A 396 -7.11 -6.24 15.74
CA PRO A 396 -6.15 -6.84 16.63
C PRO A 396 -6.42 -6.31 18.04
N GLU A 397 -6.75 -7.20 18.95
CA GLU A 397 -6.71 -6.82 20.36
C GLU A 397 -5.22 -6.65 20.66
N SER A 398 -4.78 -5.43 20.96
CA SER A 398 -3.44 -5.22 21.47
C SER A 398 -3.32 -6.00 22.77
N ALA A 399 -2.10 -6.41 23.12
CA ALA A 399 -1.79 -7.03 24.42
C ALA A 399 -2.11 -6.11 25.63
N GLU A 400 -2.39 -4.85 25.37
CA GLU A 400 -3.23 -4.03 26.23
C GLU A 400 -4.63 -4.63 26.17
N GLY A 401 -4.75 -5.82 26.75
CA GLY A 401 -5.96 -6.63 26.81
C GLY A 401 -7.13 -5.69 27.03
N ASN A 402 -8.12 -5.80 26.21
CA ASN A 402 -9.21 -4.88 26.05
C ASN A 402 -9.64 -4.31 27.42
N VAL A 403 -9.14 -3.12 27.72
CA VAL A 403 -9.49 -2.37 28.96
C VAL A 403 -11.01 -2.38 29.17
N ALA A 404 -11.78 -2.45 28.06
CA ALA A 404 -13.21 -2.62 28.07
C ALA A 404 -13.67 -3.98 28.65
N ASN A 405 -12.85 -5.03 28.57
CA ASN A 405 -13.16 -6.39 29.04
C ASN A 405 -12.72 -6.64 30.49
N VAL A 406 -12.02 -5.70 31.13
CA VAL A 406 -11.67 -5.81 32.54
C VAL A 406 -12.96 -5.87 33.35
N ASP A 407 -13.17 -6.94 34.09
CA ASP A 407 -14.25 -7.01 35.07
C ASP A 407 -13.89 -6.13 36.29
N ARG A 408 -14.29 -4.87 36.21
CA ARG A 408 -13.98 -3.86 37.21
C ARG A 408 -14.37 -4.27 38.63
N ALA A 409 -15.37 -5.15 38.77
CA ALA A 409 -15.81 -5.64 40.05
C ALA A 409 -14.79 -6.59 40.74
N THR A 410 -13.87 -7.16 39.94
CA THR A 410 -12.78 -8.03 40.43
C THR A 410 -11.52 -7.25 40.80
N VAL A 411 -11.44 -5.96 40.41
CA VAL A 411 -10.24 -5.13 40.63
C VAL A 411 -10.37 -4.35 41.93
N SER A 412 -9.47 -4.61 42.87
CA SER A 412 -9.38 -3.87 44.13
C SER A 412 -8.49 -2.63 43.94
N VAL A 413 -8.95 -1.49 44.42
CA VAL A 413 -8.27 -0.19 44.26
C VAL A 413 -8.12 0.53 45.60
N GLU A 414 -6.92 1.04 45.90
CA GLU A 414 -6.66 2.01 46.95
C GLU A 414 -6.39 3.38 46.32
N VAL A 415 -7.00 4.43 46.86
CA VAL A 415 -6.86 5.82 46.37
C VAL A 415 -6.19 6.70 47.42
N ARG A 416 -5.08 7.34 47.05
CA ARG A 416 -4.36 8.29 47.90
C ARG A 416 -4.32 9.69 47.29
N ASN A 417 -4.51 10.71 48.10
CA ASN A 417 -4.44 12.09 47.66
C ASN A 417 -3.00 12.61 47.65
N GLY A 418 -2.44 12.82 46.50
CA GLY A 418 -1.18 13.50 46.26
C GLY A 418 -1.33 14.89 45.64
N SER A 419 -2.59 15.35 45.38
CA SER A 419 -2.84 16.64 44.75
C SER A 419 -2.72 17.85 45.69
N GLY A 420 -2.77 17.60 46.98
CA GLY A 420 -2.86 18.67 48.00
C GLY A 420 -4.25 19.30 48.12
N ILE A 421 -5.24 18.86 47.35
CA ILE A 421 -6.61 19.40 47.40
C ILE A 421 -7.48 18.52 48.29
N GLN A 422 -8.13 19.15 49.29
CA GLN A 422 -8.98 18.43 50.23
C GLN A 422 -10.13 17.70 49.53
N GLY A 423 -10.29 16.40 49.82
CA GLY A 423 -11.37 15.58 49.31
C GLY A 423 -11.14 15.01 47.89
N ALA A 424 -9.98 15.23 47.26
CA ALA A 424 -9.68 14.71 45.92
C ALA A 424 -9.76 13.18 45.87
N ALA A 425 -9.10 12.47 46.81
CA ALA A 425 -9.15 11.02 46.84
C ALA A 425 -10.56 10.46 47.11
N ALA A 426 -11.37 11.15 47.90
CA ALA A 426 -12.76 10.73 48.14
C ALA A 426 -13.60 10.81 46.86
N ARG A 427 -13.47 11.90 46.09
CA ARG A 427 -14.18 12.05 44.80
C ARG A 427 -13.71 11.01 43.78
N CYS A 428 -12.42 10.74 43.72
CA CYS A 428 -11.89 9.71 42.84
C CYS A 428 -12.41 8.33 43.26
N GLY A 429 -12.40 8.02 44.54
CA GLY A 429 -12.94 6.75 45.06
C GLY A 429 -14.45 6.59 44.78
N GLU A 430 -15.25 7.67 44.87
CA GLU A 430 -16.66 7.65 44.50
C GLU A 430 -16.83 7.40 42.97
N LEU A 431 -16.01 8.03 42.14
CA LEU A 431 -16.01 7.81 40.66
C LEU A 431 -15.71 6.36 40.35
N LEU A 432 -14.57 5.83 40.81
CA LEU A 432 -14.16 4.45 40.58
C LEU A 432 -15.18 3.43 41.08
N THR A 433 -15.82 3.72 42.23
CA THR A 433 -16.90 2.87 42.74
C THR A 433 -18.13 2.90 41.83
N THR A 434 -18.43 4.06 41.24
CA THR A 434 -19.53 4.22 40.26
C THR A 434 -19.22 3.45 38.97
N ASP A 435 -17.96 3.41 38.58
CA ASP A 435 -17.46 2.67 37.40
C ASP A 435 -17.34 1.16 37.66
N GLY A 436 -17.60 0.72 38.92
CA GLY A 436 -17.71 -0.68 39.28
C GLY A 436 -16.51 -1.28 40.00
N TYR A 437 -15.46 -0.51 40.30
CA TYR A 437 -14.26 -1.02 40.98
C TYR A 437 -14.50 -1.26 42.49
N ALA A 438 -13.77 -2.23 43.06
CA ALA A 438 -13.77 -2.49 44.49
C ALA A 438 -12.79 -1.52 45.23
N VAL A 439 -13.25 -0.33 45.56
CA VAL A 439 -12.43 0.64 46.30
C VAL A 439 -12.34 0.25 47.77
N GLU A 440 -11.15 -0.27 48.19
CA GLU A 440 -10.91 -0.77 49.56
C GLU A 440 -10.36 0.28 50.51
N GLY A 441 -9.74 1.34 49.97
CA GLY A 441 -9.15 2.39 50.79
C GLY A 441 -9.12 3.76 50.15
N VAL A 442 -9.35 4.81 50.97
CA VAL A 442 -9.20 6.20 50.51
C VAL A 442 -8.42 6.95 51.60
N GLY A 443 -7.30 7.58 51.21
CA GLY A 443 -6.41 8.25 52.16
C GLY A 443 -5.59 9.39 51.57
N ASN A 444 -4.52 9.74 52.24
CA ASN A 444 -3.51 10.68 51.76
C ASN A 444 -2.21 9.94 51.51
N VAL A 445 -1.31 10.50 50.72
CA VAL A 445 0.06 10.02 50.60
C VAL A 445 0.78 10.17 51.94
N ASP A 446 1.61 9.16 52.28
CA ASP A 446 2.27 9.11 53.59
C ASP A 446 3.40 10.14 53.72
N ASP A 447 3.99 10.53 52.60
CA ASP A 447 5.15 11.43 52.54
C ASP A 447 4.75 12.93 52.47
N GLY A 448 3.46 13.23 52.34
CA GLY A 448 2.96 14.60 52.21
C GLY A 448 3.44 15.33 50.95
N THR A 449 3.97 14.61 49.97
CA THR A 449 4.46 15.18 48.72
C THR A 449 3.30 15.53 47.79
N ALA A 450 3.41 16.67 47.10
CA ALA A 450 2.45 17.01 46.06
C ALA A 450 2.90 16.40 44.72
N TYR A 451 2.02 15.65 44.11
CA TYR A 451 2.23 15.00 42.83
C TYR A 451 1.68 15.88 41.71
N PRO A 452 2.48 16.27 40.72
CA PRO A 452 1.98 17.04 39.57
C PRO A 452 1.07 16.23 38.67
N GLU A 453 1.30 14.89 38.59
CA GLU A 453 0.62 13.95 37.73
C GLU A 453 0.01 12.81 38.55
N THR A 454 -1.17 12.34 38.17
CA THR A 454 -1.83 11.17 38.73
C THR A 454 -1.05 9.91 38.33
N LEU A 455 -0.76 9.07 39.33
CA LEU A 455 -0.07 7.79 39.09
C LEU A 455 -1.05 6.67 39.44
N VAL A 456 -1.18 5.74 38.51
CA VAL A 456 -1.92 4.48 38.70
C VAL A 456 -0.89 3.35 38.74
N ILE A 457 -0.70 2.83 39.94
CA ILE A 457 0.43 1.99 40.30
C ILE A 457 -0.06 0.56 40.46
N TYR A 458 0.57 -0.38 39.78
CA TYR A 458 0.30 -1.81 39.93
C TYR A 458 1.53 -2.57 40.40
N ARG A 459 1.32 -3.80 40.88
CA ARG A 459 2.37 -4.75 41.23
C ARG A 459 1.98 -6.11 40.70
N GLY A 460 2.94 -6.78 40.03
CA GLY A 460 2.66 -8.02 39.29
C GLY A 460 2.09 -7.73 37.90
N GLU A 461 2.55 -8.47 36.93
CA GLU A 461 2.14 -8.26 35.51
C GLU A 461 0.64 -8.51 35.30
N GLU A 462 0.05 -9.40 36.12
CA GLU A 462 -1.38 -9.70 36.12
C GLU A 462 -2.29 -8.48 36.41
N ASN A 463 -1.75 -7.44 37.07
CA ASN A 463 -2.50 -6.23 37.44
C ASN A 463 -2.28 -5.04 36.50
N GLU A 464 -1.41 -5.17 35.50
CA GLU A 464 -1.12 -4.10 34.55
C GLU A 464 -2.38 -3.66 33.79
N LEU A 465 -3.15 -4.66 33.33
CA LEU A 465 -4.38 -4.39 32.59
C LEU A 465 -5.44 -3.69 33.45
N ALA A 466 -5.54 -4.08 34.70
CA ALA A 466 -6.41 -3.41 35.67
C ALA A 466 -6.00 -1.96 35.89
N ALA A 467 -4.69 -1.67 35.98
CA ALA A 467 -4.18 -0.31 36.10
C ALA A 467 -4.46 0.54 34.86
N LYS A 468 -4.31 -0.04 33.67
CA LYS A 468 -4.68 0.63 32.39
C LYS A 468 -6.17 0.94 32.32
N ALA A 469 -7.04 0.03 32.79
CA ALA A 469 -8.47 0.27 32.89
C ALA A 469 -8.80 1.47 33.79
N VAL A 470 -8.13 1.56 34.93
CA VAL A 470 -8.29 2.67 35.86
C VAL A 470 -7.85 4.00 35.24
N VAL A 471 -6.72 4.07 34.53
CA VAL A 471 -6.28 5.29 33.81
C VAL A 471 -7.29 5.71 32.76
N SER A 472 -7.79 4.74 31.97
CA SER A 472 -8.80 4.99 30.94
C SER A 472 -10.08 5.58 31.51
N ASP A 473 -10.58 5.03 32.64
CA ASP A 473 -11.83 5.49 33.28
C ASP A 473 -11.63 6.83 34.00
N LEU A 474 -10.46 7.08 34.56
CA LEU A 474 -10.12 8.38 35.14
C LEU A 474 -9.87 9.48 34.09
N SER A 475 -9.59 9.10 32.83
CA SER A 475 -9.16 10.00 31.77
C SER A 475 -7.98 10.90 32.15
N ALA A 476 -7.14 10.47 33.07
CA ALA A 476 -5.99 11.21 33.58
C ALA A 476 -4.96 10.27 34.23
N GLY A 477 -3.70 10.70 34.23
CA GLY A 477 -2.60 10.00 34.84
C GLY A 477 -1.89 8.97 33.94
N ARG A 478 -0.95 8.27 34.52
CA ARG A 478 -0.18 7.22 33.82
C ARG A 478 -0.03 5.96 34.66
N VAL A 479 0.11 4.84 33.97
CA VAL A 479 0.37 3.54 34.57
C VAL A 479 1.83 3.45 35.01
N VAL A 480 2.08 2.92 36.21
CA VAL A 480 3.42 2.73 36.78
C VAL A 480 3.54 1.34 37.40
N ASN A 481 4.54 0.57 36.97
CA ASN A 481 4.90 -0.62 37.71
C ASN A 481 5.62 -0.22 39.01
N GLY A 482 4.95 -0.42 40.14
CA GLY A 482 5.42 0.00 41.47
C GLY A 482 6.52 -0.90 42.05
N GLY A 483 6.67 -2.12 41.54
CA GLY A 483 7.59 -3.10 42.12
C GLY A 483 7.47 -3.18 43.64
N ASP A 484 8.60 -3.08 44.34
CA ASP A 484 8.66 -3.04 45.80
C ASP A 484 8.75 -1.62 46.36
N PHE A 485 8.64 -0.59 45.51
CA PHE A 485 8.81 0.79 45.94
C PHE A 485 7.56 1.36 46.68
N TYR A 486 6.37 0.97 46.21
CA TYR A 486 5.12 1.38 46.82
C TYR A 486 4.54 0.27 47.68
N SER A 487 3.99 0.64 48.87
CA SER A 487 3.36 -0.31 49.79
C SER A 487 1.84 -0.16 49.78
N PHE A 488 1.15 -1.17 49.22
CA PHE A 488 -0.29 -1.31 49.16
C PHE A 488 -0.68 -2.80 49.06
N ASN A 489 -1.93 -3.14 49.36
CA ASN A 489 -2.41 -4.53 49.39
C ASN A 489 -3.53 -4.81 48.38
N THR A 490 -3.89 -3.82 47.55
CA THR A 490 -4.86 -3.92 46.48
C THR A 490 -4.16 -4.26 45.17
N ASP A 491 -4.92 -4.59 44.11
CA ASP A 491 -4.38 -4.82 42.78
C ASP A 491 -3.78 -3.55 42.19
N VAL A 492 -4.42 -2.41 42.47
CA VAL A 492 -4.04 -1.09 41.97
C VAL A 492 -4.03 -0.05 43.10
N LEU A 493 -3.01 0.81 43.11
CA LEU A 493 -2.92 2.02 43.92
C LEU A 493 -3.00 3.25 43.03
N VAL A 494 -3.96 4.12 43.27
CA VAL A 494 -4.09 5.41 42.59
C VAL A 494 -3.59 6.53 43.52
N ILE A 495 -2.55 7.25 43.05
CA ILE A 495 -2.12 8.51 43.69
C ILE A 495 -2.60 9.67 42.84
N ILE A 496 -3.61 10.37 43.31
CA ILE A 496 -4.19 11.52 42.61
C ILE A 496 -3.21 12.68 42.58
N GLY A 497 -2.88 13.14 41.38
CA GLY A 497 -2.06 14.31 41.09
C GLY A 497 -2.90 15.58 40.88
N GLN A 498 -2.20 16.67 40.53
CA GLN A 498 -2.81 17.97 40.26
C GLN A 498 -3.52 18.00 38.88
N ASP A 499 -3.12 17.15 37.97
CA ASP A 499 -3.69 17.00 36.62
C ASP A 499 -5.14 16.51 36.63
N TRP A 500 -5.49 15.55 37.46
CA TRP A 500 -6.82 14.97 37.50
C TRP A 500 -7.92 15.97 37.91
N ILE A 501 -7.59 16.98 38.74
CA ILE A 501 -8.55 17.97 39.25
C ILE A 501 -8.87 19.06 38.24
N SER A 502 -7.99 19.28 37.26
CA SER A 502 -8.25 20.19 36.15
C SER A 502 -9.22 19.61 35.12
N ALA A 503 -9.47 18.30 35.15
CA ALA A 503 -10.35 17.58 34.22
C ALA A 503 -11.77 17.36 34.81
N ALA A 504 -11.98 17.55 36.13
CA ALA A 504 -13.26 17.43 36.87
C ALA A 504 -13.86 18.79 37.21
#